data_a97bf390dbf191f154980c348d0f3373
#
_entry.id   a97bf390dbf191f154980c348d0f3373
#
_cell.length_a   1.000
_cell.length_b   1.000
_cell.length_c   1.000
_cell.angle_alpha   90.00
_cell.angle_beta   90.00
_cell.angle_gamma   90.00
#
_symmetry.space_group_name_H-M   'P 1'
#
loop_
_entity.id
_entity.type
_entity.pdbx_description
1 polymer ?
#
loop_
_entity_poly.entity_id
_entity_poly.type
_entity_poly.pdbx_seq_one_letter_code
_entity_poly.pdbx_strand_id
1 'polypeptide(L)'
;MHLNKKAEVNMPNTYSQLYIQIVFAVKGRACFIKESFREELQKYISGIIAEKKQKLYAIYCMPDHTHIFVSLKPNIAISDLTRDIKANSSTFIKDKKWVNESFSWQEGFGAFSYHKKKKKNVVDYILNQQEHHRKITFKEEYIDFLNTSEIEYDERYLFEFYD
;
A
#
# COMPACT_ATOMS: atom_id res chain seq x y z
N MET A 1 -6.98 -32.86 19.81
CA MET A 1 -6.25 -31.80 19.10
C MET A 1 -6.90 -30.47 19.42
N HIS A 2 -6.39 -29.74 20.40
CA HIS A 2 -6.92 -28.42 20.75
C HIS A 2 -6.31 -27.39 19.82
N LEU A 3 -7.10 -26.95 18.85
CA LEU A 3 -6.79 -25.74 18.08
C LEU A 3 -6.86 -24.56 19.05
N ASN A 4 -5.70 -24.01 19.39
CA ASN A 4 -5.58 -22.74 20.09
C ASN A 4 -6.17 -21.66 19.18
N LYS A 5 -7.46 -21.36 19.31
CA LYS A 5 -8.02 -20.10 18.85
C LYS A 5 -7.32 -19.03 19.67
N LYS A 6 -6.32 -18.36 19.09
CA LYS A 6 -5.85 -17.07 19.64
C LYS A 6 -7.09 -16.22 19.83
N ALA A 7 -7.41 -15.91 21.08
CA ALA A 7 -8.52 -15.03 21.39
C ALA A 7 -8.33 -13.73 20.60
N GLU A 8 -9.34 -13.34 19.83
CA GLU A 8 -9.39 -11.99 19.28
C GLU A 8 -9.24 -11.02 20.45
N VAL A 9 -8.28 -10.10 20.34
CA VAL A 9 -8.12 -9.05 21.34
C VAL A 9 -9.40 -8.22 21.31
N ASN A 10 -10.30 -8.52 22.21
CA ASN A 10 -11.53 -7.77 22.37
C ASN A 10 -11.21 -6.47 23.11
N MET A 11 -11.43 -5.32 22.46
CA MET A 11 -11.31 -3.99 23.07
C MET A 11 -12.70 -3.40 23.28
N PRO A 12 -13.46 -3.89 24.31
CA PRO A 12 -14.89 -3.64 24.41
C PRO A 12 -15.29 -2.17 24.60
N ASN A 13 -14.36 -1.33 25.05
CA ASN A 13 -14.59 0.08 25.29
C ASN A 13 -13.93 1.01 24.26
N THR A 14 -13.43 0.45 23.16
CA THR A 14 -12.70 1.18 22.15
C THR A 14 -13.51 1.24 20.85
N TYR A 15 -13.76 2.46 20.38
CA TYR A 15 -14.44 2.73 19.13
C TYR A 15 -13.54 3.58 18.24
N SER A 16 -13.24 3.11 17.04
CA SER A 16 -12.34 3.80 16.14
C SER A 16 -12.78 3.66 14.69
N GLN A 17 -12.42 4.64 13.87
CA GLN A 17 -12.59 4.64 12.44
C GLN A 17 -11.36 5.28 11.81
N LEU A 18 -10.47 4.45 11.28
CA LEU A 18 -9.19 4.87 10.72
C LEU A 18 -9.07 4.37 9.29
N TYR A 19 -9.44 5.23 8.33
CA TYR A 19 -9.27 4.94 6.91
C TYR A 19 -7.95 5.56 6.44
N ILE A 20 -7.05 4.71 5.95
CA ILE A 20 -5.69 5.11 5.57
C ILE A 20 -5.39 4.63 4.16
N GLN A 21 -4.95 5.55 3.31
CA GLN A 21 -4.30 5.22 2.05
C GLN A 21 -2.80 5.17 2.26
N ILE A 22 -2.18 4.07 1.87
CA ILE A 22 -0.73 3.85 1.93
C ILE A 22 -0.19 3.84 0.51
N VAL A 23 0.89 4.56 0.27
CA VAL A 23 1.56 4.65 -1.03
C VAL A 23 3.05 4.37 -0.85
N PHE A 24 3.58 3.45 -1.65
CA PHE A 24 5.02 3.18 -1.67
C PHE A 24 5.48 2.78 -3.07
N ALA A 25 6.78 2.83 -3.31
CA ALA A 25 7.36 2.77 -4.64
C ALA A 25 8.35 1.62 -4.84
N VAL A 26 8.43 1.13 -6.08
CA VAL A 26 9.40 0.14 -6.52
C VAL A 26 10.77 0.79 -6.68
N LYS A 27 11.83 0.07 -6.31
CA LYS A 27 13.22 0.50 -6.49
C LYS A 27 13.79 -0.03 -7.80
N GLY A 28 14.01 0.87 -8.74
CA GLY A 28 14.63 0.57 -10.03
C GLY A 28 13.66 0.07 -11.11
N ARG A 29 13.85 0.54 -12.34
CA ARG A 29 13.02 0.18 -13.51
C ARG A 29 13.02 -1.33 -13.81
N ALA A 30 14.12 -2.01 -13.56
CA ALA A 30 14.25 -3.45 -13.80
C ALA A 30 13.30 -4.29 -12.90
N CYS A 31 12.85 -3.71 -11.79
CA CYS A 31 11.95 -4.34 -10.84
C CYS A 31 10.48 -3.95 -11.02
N PHE A 32 10.12 -3.22 -12.06
CA PHE A 32 8.75 -2.78 -12.29
C PHE A 32 7.77 -3.95 -12.29
N ILE A 33 6.61 -3.71 -11.68
CA ILE A 33 5.51 -4.66 -11.60
C ILE A 33 4.86 -4.78 -12.97
N LYS A 34 4.96 -5.96 -13.56
CA LYS A 34 4.37 -6.25 -14.88
C LYS A 34 2.91 -6.64 -14.72
N GLU A 35 2.12 -6.33 -15.74
CA GLU A 35 0.71 -6.70 -15.80
C GLU A 35 0.50 -8.21 -15.62
N SER A 36 1.43 -9.02 -16.14
CA SER A 36 1.36 -10.49 -16.09
C SER A 36 1.31 -11.08 -14.67
N PHE A 37 1.84 -10.38 -13.65
CA PHE A 37 1.80 -10.86 -12.27
C PHE A 37 1.15 -9.90 -11.27
N ARG A 38 0.65 -8.77 -11.73
CA ARG A 38 0.00 -7.75 -10.89
C ARG A 38 -1.11 -8.32 -10.03
N GLU A 39 -2.03 -9.05 -10.64
CA GLU A 39 -3.19 -9.59 -9.93
C GLU A 39 -2.79 -10.58 -8.84
N GLU A 40 -1.84 -11.46 -9.11
CA GLU A 40 -1.35 -12.43 -8.12
C GLU A 40 -0.63 -11.74 -6.96
N LEU A 41 0.17 -10.70 -7.26
CA LEU A 41 0.81 -9.87 -6.23
C LEU A 41 -0.23 -9.16 -5.35
N GLN A 42 -1.26 -8.57 -5.96
CA GLN A 42 -2.34 -7.90 -5.22
C GLN A 42 -3.09 -8.87 -4.31
N LYS A 43 -3.36 -10.07 -4.76
CA LYS A 43 -3.97 -11.13 -3.94
C LYS A 43 -3.08 -11.52 -2.76
N TYR A 44 -1.78 -11.63 -2.99
CA TYR A 44 -0.83 -11.95 -1.93
C TYR A 44 -0.79 -10.87 -0.86
N ILE A 45 -0.71 -9.60 -1.26
CA ILE A 45 -0.73 -8.46 -0.33
C ILE A 45 -2.07 -8.42 0.44
N SER A 46 -3.18 -8.66 -0.24
CA SER A 46 -4.50 -8.77 0.40
C SER A 46 -4.53 -9.83 1.49
N GLY A 47 -3.89 -10.96 1.27
CA GLY A 47 -3.74 -12.03 2.25
C GLY A 47 -2.95 -11.60 3.48
N ILE A 48 -1.86 -10.86 3.32
CA ILE A 48 -1.07 -10.30 4.43
C ILE A 48 -1.94 -9.38 5.29
N ILE A 49 -2.67 -8.49 4.67
CA ILE A 49 -3.55 -7.51 5.36
C ILE A 49 -4.64 -8.25 6.15
N ALA A 50 -5.26 -9.26 5.57
CA ALA A 50 -6.28 -10.07 6.21
C ALA A 50 -5.70 -10.88 7.40
N GLU A 51 -4.52 -11.44 7.25
CA GLU A 51 -3.82 -12.16 8.33
C GLU A 51 -3.53 -11.25 9.53
N LYS A 52 -3.22 -9.98 9.27
CA LYS A 52 -3.04 -8.95 10.31
C LYS A 52 -4.36 -8.45 10.89
N LYS A 53 -5.51 -9.02 10.50
CA LYS A 53 -6.85 -8.64 10.96
C LYS A 53 -7.24 -7.21 10.60
N GLN A 54 -6.67 -6.67 9.54
CA GLN A 54 -7.05 -5.38 8.98
C GLN A 54 -8.00 -5.58 7.79
N LYS A 55 -8.74 -4.55 7.41
CA LYS A 55 -9.69 -4.61 6.30
C LYS A 55 -9.18 -3.83 5.10
N LEU A 56 -9.01 -4.52 3.98
CA LEU A 56 -8.66 -3.92 2.69
C LEU A 56 -9.93 -3.47 1.95
N TYR A 57 -9.91 -2.25 1.44
CA TYR A 57 -10.97 -1.70 0.58
C TYR A 57 -10.57 -1.63 -0.89
N ALA A 58 -9.33 -1.29 -1.16
CA ALA A 58 -8.80 -1.24 -2.52
C ALA A 58 -7.29 -1.39 -2.53
N ILE A 59 -6.78 -2.01 -3.58
CA ILE A 59 -5.35 -2.10 -3.89
C ILE A 59 -5.18 -2.00 -5.40
N TYR A 60 -4.16 -1.26 -5.82
CA TYR A 60 -3.70 -1.28 -7.20
C TYR A 60 -2.19 -1.10 -7.27
N CYS A 61 -1.52 -2.02 -7.95
CA CYS A 61 -0.09 -1.98 -8.22
C CYS A 61 0.15 -1.44 -9.64
N MET A 62 0.62 -0.21 -9.74
CA MET A 62 1.21 0.34 -10.96
C MET A 62 2.61 -0.26 -11.17
N PRO A 63 3.24 -0.11 -12.33
CA PRO A 63 4.59 -0.65 -12.53
C PRO A 63 5.61 -0.16 -11.50
N ASP A 64 5.55 1.09 -11.11
CA ASP A 64 6.53 1.77 -10.26
C ASP A 64 6.06 2.08 -8.83
N HIS A 65 4.78 1.91 -8.53
CA HIS A 65 4.23 2.23 -7.21
C HIS A 65 2.94 1.47 -6.90
N THR A 66 2.54 1.49 -5.65
CA THR A 66 1.34 0.79 -5.18
C THR A 66 0.52 1.69 -4.27
N HIS A 67 -0.80 1.66 -4.46
CA HIS A 67 -1.79 2.26 -3.58
C HIS A 67 -2.57 1.19 -2.85
N ILE A 68 -2.69 1.34 -1.53
CA ILE A 68 -3.49 0.45 -0.67
C ILE A 68 -4.41 1.31 0.19
N PHE A 69 -5.68 0.98 0.23
CA PHE A 69 -6.66 1.65 1.08
C PHE A 69 -7.25 0.68 2.09
N VAL A 70 -6.99 0.92 3.37
CA VAL A 70 -7.35 0.03 4.47
C VAL A 70 -8.10 0.77 5.57
N SER A 71 -8.91 0.04 6.35
CA SER A 71 -9.25 0.50 7.68
C SER A 71 -8.37 -0.24 8.70
N LEU A 72 -7.83 0.52 9.64
CA LEU A 72 -6.93 0.00 10.67
C LEU A 72 -7.64 -0.11 12.02
N LYS A 73 -7.37 -1.20 12.72
CA LYS A 73 -7.66 -1.32 14.16
C LYS A 73 -6.62 -0.51 14.93
N PRO A 74 -6.97 0.06 16.10
CA PRO A 74 -6.07 0.94 16.84
C PRO A 74 -4.88 0.22 17.51
N ASN A 75 -4.81 -1.09 17.41
CA ASN A 75 -3.75 -1.93 17.98
C ASN A 75 -2.59 -2.25 17.05
N ILE A 76 -2.54 -1.64 15.86
CA ILE A 76 -1.45 -1.81 14.91
C ILE A 76 -0.91 -0.45 14.45
N ALA A 77 0.41 -0.32 14.36
CA ALA A 77 1.04 0.85 13.76
C ALA A 77 1.04 0.73 12.24
N ILE A 78 0.80 1.84 11.54
CA ILE A 78 0.87 1.91 10.07
C ILE A 78 2.25 1.47 9.58
N SER A 79 3.32 1.88 10.26
CA SER A 79 4.69 1.50 9.94
C SER A 79 4.93 0.00 10.02
N ASP A 80 4.37 -0.68 11.00
CA ASP A 80 4.50 -2.13 11.17
C ASP A 80 3.77 -2.88 10.06
N LEU A 81 2.55 -2.47 9.74
CA LEU A 81 1.79 -3.05 8.63
C LEU A 81 2.52 -2.87 7.29
N THR A 82 2.98 -1.66 7.01
CA THR A 82 3.68 -1.34 5.76
C THR A 82 5.00 -2.11 5.64
N ARG A 83 5.77 -2.20 6.73
CA ARG A 83 6.99 -3.00 6.77
C ARG A 83 6.71 -4.46 6.43
N ASP A 84 5.72 -5.06 7.03
CA ASP A 84 5.39 -6.47 6.82
C ASP A 84 4.88 -6.73 5.40
N ILE A 85 4.08 -5.83 4.84
CA ILE A 85 3.64 -5.89 3.44
C ILE A 85 4.86 -5.84 2.52
N LYS A 86 5.76 -4.88 2.71
CA LYS A 86 6.95 -4.72 1.87
C LYS A 86 7.88 -5.93 1.95
N ALA A 87 8.20 -6.38 3.15
CA ALA A 87 9.12 -7.48 3.37
C ALA A 87 8.60 -8.79 2.75
N ASN A 88 7.37 -9.14 3.04
CA ASN A 88 6.78 -10.40 2.56
C ASN A 88 6.50 -10.38 1.05
N SER A 89 6.01 -9.27 0.51
CA SER A 89 5.77 -9.15 -0.94
C SER A 89 7.07 -9.14 -1.74
N SER A 90 8.13 -8.53 -1.22
CA SER A 90 9.47 -8.58 -1.83
C SER A 90 10.00 -10.00 -1.93
N THR A 91 9.91 -10.77 -0.85
CA THR A 91 10.30 -12.18 -0.82
C THR A 91 9.45 -13.01 -1.81
N PHE A 92 8.15 -12.76 -1.83
CA PHE A 92 7.23 -13.46 -2.75
C PHE A 92 7.60 -13.22 -4.22
N ILE A 93 7.87 -11.97 -4.61
CA ILE A 93 8.30 -11.63 -5.98
C ILE A 93 9.62 -12.31 -6.34
N LYS A 94 10.58 -12.34 -5.41
CA LYS A 94 11.86 -13.02 -5.60
C LYS A 94 11.71 -14.53 -5.78
N ASP A 95 10.90 -15.17 -4.95
CA ASP A 95 10.65 -16.62 -5.01
C ASP A 95 9.95 -17.02 -6.31
N LYS A 96 9.06 -16.16 -6.82
CA LYS A 96 8.40 -16.35 -8.11
C LYS A 96 9.30 -16.07 -9.31
N LYS A 97 10.45 -15.42 -9.10
CA LYS A 97 11.38 -15.04 -10.18
C LYS A 97 10.72 -14.20 -11.27
N TRP A 98 9.81 -13.32 -10.88
CA TRP A 98 9.05 -12.48 -11.82
C TRP A 98 9.85 -11.34 -12.44
N VAL A 99 10.94 -10.96 -11.79
CA VAL A 99 11.88 -9.95 -12.29
C VAL A 99 13.29 -10.53 -12.33
N ASN A 100 14.13 -10.04 -13.24
CA ASN A 100 15.48 -10.57 -13.46
C ASN A 100 16.50 -10.12 -12.42
N GLU A 101 16.21 -9.02 -11.70
CA GLU A 101 17.03 -8.50 -10.62
C GLU A 101 16.40 -8.77 -9.25
N SER A 102 17.18 -8.59 -8.19
CA SER A 102 16.65 -8.71 -6.83
C SER A 102 15.64 -7.61 -6.57
N PHE A 103 14.37 -7.98 -6.44
CA PHE A 103 13.27 -7.02 -6.19
C PHE A 103 13.44 -6.31 -4.86
N SER A 104 13.18 -5.01 -4.85
CA SER A 104 13.14 -4.21 -3.64
C SER A 104 12.11 -3.07 -3.80
N TRP A 105 11.44 -2.76 -2.70
CA TRP A 105 10.72 -1.49 -2.56
C TRP A 105 11.68 -0.40 -2.13
N GLN A 106 11.39 0.85 -2.48
CA GLN A 106 12.11 2.00 -1.94
C GLN A 106 11.81 2.16 -0.44
N GLU A 107 12.71 2.82 0.28
CA GLU A 107 12.48 3.17 1.68
C GLU A 107 11.33 4.17 1.81
N GLY A 108 10.63 4.10 2.94
CA GLY A 108 9.55 5.01 3.24
C GLY A 108 8.21 4.67 2.59
N PHE A 109 7.22 5.46 2.92
CA PHE A 109 5.87 5.37 2.39
C PHE A 109 5.13 6.68 2.66
N GLY A 110 4.08 6.95 1.89
CA GLY A 110 3.09 7.96 2.22
C GLY A 110 1.88 7.32 2.91
N ALA A 111 1.29 8.01 3.86
CA ALA A 111 0.07 7.58 4.52
C ALA A 111 -0.87 8.79 4.69
N PHE A 112 -2.10 8.64 4.20
CA PHE A 112 -3.09 9.73 4.17
C PHE A 112 -4.40 9.23 4.75
N SER A 113 -4.98 9.99 5.67
CA SER A 113 -6.25 9.65 6.31
C SER A 113 -7.44 10.30 5.60
N TYR A 114 -8.56 9.59 5.62
CA TYR A 114 -9.79 10.07 5.01
C TYR A 114 -10.99 9.86 5.93
N HIS A 115 -11.97 10.73 5.81
CA HIS A 115 -13.27 10.53 6.44
C HIS A 115 -14.10 9.49 5.67
N LYS A 116 -14.99 8.80 6.36
CA LYS A 116 -15.91 7.79 5.77
C LYS A 116 -16.64 8.30 4.51
N LYS A 117 -16.99 9.57 4.45
CA LYS A 117 -17.66 10.20 3.30
C LYS A 117 -16.81 10.14 2.02
N LYS A 118 -15.49 10.05 2.13
CA LYS A 118 -14.55 9.98 1.01
C LYS A 118 -14.19 8.55 0.60
N LYS A 119 -14.61 7.55 1.35
CA LYS A 119 -14.25 6.15 1.14
C LYS A 119 -14.50 5.68 -0.30
N LYS A 120 -15.70 5.91 -0.82
CA LYS A 120 -16.05 5.52 -2.20
C LYS A 120 -15.15 6.22 -3.22
N ASN A 121 -14.91 7.52 -3.05
CA ASN A 121 -14.05 8.30 -3.95
C ASN A 121 -12.61 7.78 -3.97
N VAL A 122 -12.07 7.42 -2.80
CA VAL A 122 -10.71 6.86 -2.69
C VAL A 122 -10.63 5.48 -3.33
N VAL A 123 -11.61 4.62 -3.11
CA VAL A 123 -11.68 3.30 -3.76
C VAL A 123 -11.71 3.43 -5.28
N ASP A 124 -12.59 4.26 -5.81
CA ASP A 124 -12.72 4.50 -7.25
C ASP A 124 -11.43 5.08 -7.83
N TYR A 125 -10.79 6.01 -7.13
CA TYR A 125 -9.52 6.59 -7.52
C TYR A 125 -8.42 5.53 -7.63
N ILE A 126 -8.28 4.66 -6.63
CA ILE A 126 -7.26 3.60 -6.61
C ILE A 126 -7.50 2.58 -7.72
N LEU A 127 -8.74 2.15 -7.93
CA LEU A 127 -9.06 1.16 -8.96
C LEU A 127 -8.94 1.73 -10.38
N ASN A 128 -8.91 3.05 -10.54
CA ASN A 128 -8.76 3.73 -11.82
C ASN A 128 -7.34 4.27 -12.07
N GLN A 129 -6.34 3.76 -11.35
CA GLN A 129 -4.95 4.26 -11.42
C GLN A 129 -4.35 4.21 -12.83
N GLN A 130 -4.64 3.18 -13.59
CA GLN A 130 -4.11 3.04 -14.95
C GLN A 130 -4.57 4.19 -15.85
N GLU A 131 -5.84 4.56 -15.78
CA GLU A 131 -6.40 5.68 -16.54
C GLU A 131 -5.90 7.03 -16.01
N HIS A 132 -5.80 7.17 -14.70
CA HIS A 132 -5.29 8.37 -14.03
C HIS A 132 -3.86 8.68 -14.47
N HIS A 133 -2.97 7.68 -14.52
CA HIS A 133 -1.58 7.84 -14.92
C HIS A 133 -1.34 8.00 -16.42
N ARG A 134 -2.38 7.98 -17.23
CA ARG A 134 -2.29 8.50 -18.62
C ARG A 134 -2.20 10.02 -18.68
N LYS A 135 -2.63 10.71 -17.63
CA LYS A 135 -2.75 12.18 -17.58
C LYS A 135 -1.71 12.84 -16.71
N ILE A 136 -1.31 12.20 -15.62
CA ILE A 136 -0.31 12.72 -14.69
C ILE A 136 0.72 11.65 -14.30
N THR A 137 1.93 12.09 -13.96
CA THR A 137 3.01 11.23 -13.50
C THR A 137 2.81 10.84 -12.03
N PHE A 138 3.51 9.79 -11.60
CA PHE A 138 3.51 9.42 -10.17
C PHE A 138 4.11 10.53 -9.30
N LYS A 139 5.15 11.21 -9.79
CA LYS A 139 5.74 12.36 -9.08
C LYS A 139 4.73 13.47 -8.82
N GLU A 140 4.00 13.86 -9.85
CA GLU A 140 2.96 14.89 -9.75
C GLU A 140 1.86 14.46 -8.77
N GLU A 141 1.38 13.22 -8.88
CA GLU A 141 0.38 12.67 -7.98
C GLU A 141 0.85 12.70 -6.52
N TYR A 142 2.06 12.21 -6.26
CA TYR A 142 2.57 12.10 -4.89
C TYR A 142 2.80 13.46 -4.23
N ILE A 143 3.34 14.40 -4.98
CA ILE A 143 3.52 15.79 -4.52
C ILE A 143 2.15 16.44 -4.25
N ASP A 144 1.15 16.19 -5.08
CA ASP A 144 -0.22 16.67 -4.87
C ASP A 144 -0.82 16.12 -3.56
N PHE A 145 -0.63 14.84 -3.25
CA PHE A 145 -1.02 14.29 -1.96
C PHE A 145 -0.38 15.01 -0.78
N LEU A 146 0.92 15.28 -0.86
CA LEU A 146 1.65 15.96 0.20
C LEU A 146 1.14 17.38 0.39
N ASN A 147 0.98 18.12 -0.69
CA ASN A 147 0.51 19.51 -0.66
C ASN A 147 -0.95 19.61 -0.17
N THR A 148 -1.83 18.76 -0.68
CA THR A 148 -3.24 18.72 -0.28
C THR A 148 -3.41 18.35 1.19
N SER A 149 -2.54 17.50 1.70
CA SER A 149 -2.52 17.07 3.11
C SER A 149 -1.71 18.02 4.01
N GLU A 150 -1.18 19.11 3.47
CA GLU A 150 -0.35 20.11 4.19
C GLU A 150 0.84 19.46 4.90
N ILE A 151 1.46 18.45 4.26
CA ILE A 151 2.64 17.75 4.79
C ILE A 151 3.89 18.45 4.27
N GLU A 152 4.73 18.95 5.19
CA GLU A 152 6.06 19.45 4.84
C GLU A 152 6.96 18.30 4.43
N TYR A 153 7.73 18.49 3.35
CA TYR A 153 8.65 17.48 2.84
C TYR A 153 9.94 18.10 2.35
N ASP A 154 11.00 17.29 2.35
CA ASP A 154 12.28 17.61 1.75
C ASP A 154 12.44 16.76 0.50
N GLU A 155 12.68 17.40 -0.65
CA GLU A 155 12.81 16.72 -1.94
C GLU A 155 13.88 15.62 -1.95
N ARG A 156 14.91 15.75 -1.12
CA ARG A 156 15.99 14.73 -0.98
C ARG A 156 15.47 13.40 -0.42
N TYR A 157 14.35 13.39 0.28
CA TYR A 157 13.77 12.23 0.94
C TYR A 157 12.47 11.76 0.30
N LEU A 158 12.09 12.32 -0.84
CA LEU A 158 11.01 11.77 -1.68
C LEU A 158 11.46 10.47 -2.34
N PHE A 159 10.50 9.75 -2.93
CA PHE A 159 10.84 8.61 -3.77
C PHE A 159 11.70 9.03 -4.97
N GLU A 160 12.49 8.10 -5.47
CA GLU A 160 13.07 8.20 -6.80
C GLU A 160 11.96 7.93 -7.82
N PHE A 161 11.71 8.91 -8.69
CA PHE A 161 10.69 8.83 -9.74
C PHE A 161 11.34 8.50 -11.08
N TYR A 162 10.65 7.70 -11.89
CA TYR A 162 11.17 7.17 -13.15
C TYR A 162 10.39 7.67 -14.36
N ASP A 163 9.80 8.83 -14.28
CA ASP A 163 8.99 9.45 -15.34
C ASP A 163 9.84 9.94 -16.53
#